data_e895cc2d28c3833896fba56ae3d424c0
#
_entry.id   e895cc2d28c3833896fba56ae3d424c0
#
_cell.length_a   1.000
_cell.length_b   1.000
_cell.length_c   1.000
_cell.angle_alpha   90.00
_cell.angle_beta   90.00
_cell.angle_gamma   90.00
#
_symmetry.space_group_name_H-M   'P 1'
#
loop_
_entity.id
_entity.type
_entity.pdbx_description
1 polymer ?
#
loop_
_entity_poly.entity_id
_entity_poly.type
_entity_poly.pdbx_seq_one_letter_code
_entity_poly.pdbx_strand_id
1 'polypeptide(L)'
;LEITLEDGSVQMIGTDSSFLWSNEGPIRFADHKDGEIVDARREADASWGGVRVTACDVVPTASDNVWIREKEHFSPKVIITPGGKTVLDFGQNIAGYIAFTVTAKEGQEVFLRFGEMLDENGEFTQKNIQCSNKKKTSPLQQVRYTCKEGENHYKTSFAIFGFQLVQIETDVDWKPEDFTAIAVYSDMEQRTFFDSSNELLNRLVESTLWSARNNSADIPTDCPTRERHGWTGDAQIFFNTAAYLLDYAAFARKFEQDLCDWQAKDKKGRFPQIAP
;
A
#
# COMPACT_ATOMS: atom_id res chain seq x y z
N LEU A 1 -24.65 1.07 3.01
CA LEU A 1 -24.59 0.84 1.58
C LEU A 1 -25.92 1.28 0.95
N GLU A 2 -25.82 2.11 -0.07
CA GLU A 2 -26.97 2.50 -0.91
C GLU A 2 -26.82 1.82 -2.26
N ILE A 3 -27.87 1.15 -2.70
CA ILE A 3 -27.89 0.45 -3.98
C ILE A 3 -29.06 1.00 -4.79
N THR A 4 -28.79 1.62 -5.93
CA THR A 4 -29.83 1.99 -6.91
C THR A 4 -29.99 0.84 -7.89
N LEU A 5 -31.21 0.27 -7.96
CA LEU A 5 -31.53 -0.82 -8.86
C LEU A 5 -31.85 -0.29 -10.27
N GLU A 6 -31.90 -1.20 -11.25
CA GLU A 6 -32.18 -0.83 -12.66
C GLU A 6 -33.55 -0.15 -12.86
N ASP A 7 -34.55 -0.45 -12.01
CA ASP A 7 -35.88 0.18 -12.02
C ASP A 7 -35.91 1.56 -11.34
N GLY A 8 -34.73 2.05 -10.84
CA GLY A 8 -34.60 3.32 -10.15
C GLY A 8 -34.98 3.28 -8.67
N SER A 9 -35.38 2.12 -8.14
CA SER A 9 -35.60 1.98 -6.69
C SER A 9 -34.27 1.97 -5.91
N VAL A 10 -34.33 2.48 -4.68
CA VAL A 10 -33.15 2.58 -3.81
C VAL A 10 -33.29 1.63 -2.63
N GLN A 11 -32.29 0.76 -2.46
CA GLN A 11 -32.18 -0.12 -1.30
C GLN A 11 -31.07 0.38 -0.37
N MET A 12 -31.41 0.60 0.90
CA MET A 12 -30.45 0.95 1.95
C MET A 12 -30.14 -0.27 2.82
N ILE A 13 -28.85 -0.58 2.98
CA ILE A 13 -28.36 -1.63 3.87
C ILE A 13 -27.50 -0.96 4.95
N GLY A 14 -28.04 -0.84 6.15
CA GLY A 14 -27.32 -0.41 7.35
C GLY A 14 -26.75 -1.60 8.12
N THR A 15 -25.75 -1.37 8.93
CA THR A 15 -25.25 -2.37 9.85
C THR A 15 -26.18 -2.46 11.07
N ASP A 16 -26.68 -3.66 11.35
CA ASP A 16 -27.61 -3.93 12.44
C ASP A 16 -27.31 -5.28 13.14
N SER A 17 -28.21 -5.72 13.98
CA SER A 17 -28.05 -6.97 14.75
C SER A 17 -28.13 -8.25 13.90
N SER A 18 -28.50 -8.16 12.61
CA SER A 18 -28.49 -9.31 11.69
C SER A 18 -27.08 -9.63 11.15
N PHE A 19 -26.14 -8.70 11.29
CA PHE A 19 -24.76 -8.91 10.90
C PHE A 19 -24.09 -9.96 11.79
N LEU A 20 -23.20 -10.72 11.18
CA LEU A 20 -22.40 -11.72 11.87
C LEU A 20 -20.91 -11.38 11.70
N TRP A 21 -20.09 -11.84 12.61
CA TRP A 21 -18.65 -11.67 12.54
C TRP A 21 -17.93 -13.00 12.79
N SER A 22 -16.73 -13.12 12.23
CA SER A 22 -15.81 -14.22 12.53
C SER A 22 -14.37 -13.70 12.52
N ASN A 23 -13.52 -14.26 13.36
CA ASN A 23 -12.07 -14.03 13.37
C ASN A 23 -11.27 -15.25 12.86
N GLU A 24 -11.94 -16.21 12.24
CA GLU A 24 -11.32 -17.46 11.80
C GLU A 24 -11.02 -17.50 10.29
N GLY A 25 -11.21 -16.39 9.58
CA GLY A 25 -10.90 -16.26 8.16
C GLY A 25 -9.41 -16.42 7.83
N PRO A 26 -9.05 -16.42 6.54
CA PRO A 26 -7.68 -16.68 6.07
C PRO A 26 -6.66 -15.61 6.50
N ILE A 27 -7.06 -14.36 6.67
CA ILE A 27 -6.16 -13.28 7.09
C ILE A 27 -5.93 -13.39 8.60
N ARG A 28 -4.73 -13.79 9.00
CA ARG A 28 -4.37 -14.03 10.41
C ARG A 28 -3.73 -12.83 11.07
N PHE A 29 -3.11 -11.97 10.27
CA PHE A 29 -2.53 -10.70 10.68
C PHE A 29 -2.55 -9.75 9.50
N ALA A 30 -2.84 -8.48 9.75
CA ALA A 30 -2.72 -7.41 8.77
C ALA A 30 -2.32 -6.11 9.47
N ASP A 31 -1.34 -5.43 8.91
CA ASP A 31 -0.85 -4.14 9.38
C ASP A 31 -0.31 -3.35 8.18
N HIS A 32 -0.60 -2.06 8.12
CA HIS A 32 -0.19 -1.21 6.99
C HIS A 32 1.31 -1.17 6.75
N LYS A 33 2.12 -1.33 7.79
CA LYS A 33 3.59 -1.24 7.75
C LYS A 33 4.27 -2.60 7.85
N ASP A 34 3.77 -3.45 8.73
CA ASP A 34 4.39 -4.75 8.99
C ASP A 34 4.00 -5.79 7.94
N GLY A 35 2.79 -5.67 7.35
CA GLY A 35 2.34 -6.52 6.25
C GLY A 35 1.26 -7.51 6.62
N GLU A 36 1.29 -8.71 6.04
CA GLU A 36 0.19 -9.68 6.15
C GLU A 36 0.68 -11.09 6.44
N ILE A 37 -0.12 -11.82 7.24
CA ILE A 37 0.00 -13.27 7.41
C ILE A 37 -1.33 -13.89 6.98
N VAL A 38 -1.28 -14.76 5.97
CA VAL A 38 -2.45 -15.39 5.37
C VAL A 38 -2.30 -16.90 5.43
N ASP A 39 -3.35 -17.59 5.86
CA ASP A 39 -3.47 -19.06 5.80
C ASP A 39 -4.64 -19.41 4.87
N ALA A 40 -4.34 -19.73 3.61
CA ALA A 40 -5.34 -20.01 2.58
C ALA A 40 -6.13 -21.31 2.82
N ARG A 41 -5.68 -22.16 3.74
CA ARG A 41 -6.39 -23.39 4.12
C ARG A 41 -7.64 -23.08 4.95
N ARG A 42 -7.71 -21.86 5.53
CA ARG A 42 -8.85 -21.42 6.35
C ARG A 42 -9.90 -20.81 5.45
N GLU A 43 -10.84 -21.62 5.03
CA GLU A 43 -12.04 -21.15 4.37
C GLU A 43 -13.06 -20.61 5.41
N ALA A 44 -14.02 -19.82 4.93
CA ALA A 44 -14.95 -19.06 5.76
C ALA A 44 -16.03 -19.92 6.47
N ASP A 45 -15.85 -21.21 6.63
CA ASP A 45 -16.76 -22.10 7.39
C ASP A 45 -16.58 -21.97 8.92
N ALA A 46 -16.08 -20.83 9.30
CA ALA A 46 -15.86 -20.45 10.65
C ALA A 46 -17.16 -20.32 11.43
N SER A 47 -17.08 -20.55 12.73
CA SER A 47 -18.17 -20.18 13.64
C SER A 47 -18.44 -18.68 13.55
N TRP A 48 -19.69 -18.34 13.29
CA TRP A 48 -20.14 -16.95 13.19
C TRP A 48 -20.79 -16.51 14.48
N GLY A 49 -20.33 -15.37 15.03
CA GLY A 49 -20.89 -14.74 16.22
C GLY A 49 -21.80 -13.57 15.89
N GLY A 50 -22.79 -13.29 16.72
CA GLY A 50 -23.62 -12.10 16.61
C GLY A 50 -22.86 -10.82 16.97
N VAL A 51 -23.19 -9.73 16.30
CA VAL A 51 -22.57 -8.42 16.53
C VAL A 51 -23.23 -7.67 17.68
N ARG A 52 -22.48 -6.77 18.32
CA ARG A 52 -23.01 -5.77 19.24
C ARG A 52 -23.25 -4.47 18.46
N VAL A 53 -24.49 -4.02 18.44
CA VAL A 53 -24.86 -2.73 17.86
C VAL A 53 -24.68 -1.62 18.89
N THR A 54 -24.02 -0.53 18.48
CA THR A 54 -23.90 0.70 19.26
C THR A 54 -24.38 1.89 18.43
N ALA A 55 -24.99 2.88 19.09
CA ALA A 55 -25.32 4.13 18.40
C ALA A 55 -24.04 4.83 17.95
N CYS A 56 -24.11 5.45 16.76
CA CYS A 56 -23.04 6.26 16.20
C CYS A 56 -23.62 7.56 15.67
N ASP A 57 -23.08 8.68 16.14
CA ASP A 57 -23.51 10.02 15.74
C ASP A 57 -22.75 10.55 14.50
N VAL A 58 -21.81 9.75 14.00
CA VAL A 58 -21.02 10.13 12.82
C VAL A 58 -21.86 9.96 11.56
N VAL A 59 -22.06 11.07 10.85
CA VAL A 59 -22.70 11.07 9.52
C VAL A 59 -21.59 11.08 8.47
N PRO A 60 -21.46 10.01 7.66
CA PRO A 60 -20.49 9.99 6.58
C PRO A 60 -20.81 11.07 5.55
N THR A 61 -19.79 11.78 5.10
CA THR A 61 -19.88 12.74 3.99
C THR A 61 -19.08 12.23 2.80
N ALA A 62 -19.48 12.61 1.59
CA ALA A 62 -18.72 12.28 0.41
C ALA A 62 -17.33 12.93 0.46
N SER A 63 -16.31 12.15 0.14
CA SER A 63 -14.97 12.69 -0.08
C SER A 63 -14.87 13.22 -1.50
N ASP A 64 -14.27 14.39 -1.67
CA ASP A 64 -13.93 14.97 -2.97
C ASP A 64 -12.51 14.63 -3.42
N ASN A 65 -11.81 13.78 -2.65
CA ASN A 65 -10.48 13.32 -3.02
C ASN A 65 -10.51 12.36 -4.22
N VAL A 66 -9.37 12.28 -4.91
CA VAL A 66 -9.17 11.31 -5.98
C VAL A 66 -9.01 9.90 -5.41
N TRP A 67 -9.52 8.92 -6.15
CA TRP A 67 -9.47 7.52 -5.73
C TRP A 67 -8.05 6.97 -5.79
N ILE A 68 -7.69 6.15 -4.82
CA ILE A 68 -6.51 5.31 -4.91
C ILE A 68 -6.79 4.20 -5.92
N ARG A 69 -5.86 3.97 -6.85
CA ARG A 69 -6.00 3.00 -7.94
C ARG A 69 -4.74 2.14 -8.06
N GLU A 70 -4.96 0.91 -8.53
CA GLU A 70 -3.89 0.11 -9.14
C GLU A 70 -3.49 0.74 -10.46
N LYS A 71 -2.22 0.88 -10.70
CA LYS A 71 -1.66 1.57 -11.86
C LYS A 71 -0.72 0.65 -12.67
N GLU A 72 0.54 0.95 -12.70
CA GLU A 72 1.51 0.19 -13.47
C GLU A 72 1.78 -1.18 -12.85
N HIS A 73 1.97 -2.17 -13.72
CA HIS A 73 2.32 -3.54 -13.39
C HIS A 73 3.73 -3.84 -13.83
N PHE A 74 4.53 -4.45 -12.97
CA PHE A 74 5.93 -4.75 -13.21
C PHE A 74 6.18 -6.26 -13.05
N SER A 75 6.86 -6.84 -14.04
CA SER A 75 7.36 -8.22 -13.99
C SER A 75 8.77 -8.23 -13.41
N PRO A 76 9.13 -9.20 -12.58
CA PRO A 76 10.44 -9.24 -11.94
C PRO A 76 11.52 -9.84 -12.83
N LYS A 77 12.76 -9.41 -12.58
CA LYS A 77 13.98 -10.16 -12.90
C LYS A 77 14.47 -10.86 -11.64
N VAL A 78 14.99 -12.07 -11.78
CA VAL A 78 15.53 -12.83 -10.65
C VAL A 78 17.00 -12.47 -10.45
N ILE A 79 17.35 -12.14 -9.23
CA ILE A 79 18.73 -11.94 -8.77
C ILE A 79 19.04 -13.01 -7.71
N ILE A 80 20.18 -13.66 -7.84
CA ILE A 80 20.76 -14.48 -6.76
C ILE A 80 21.85 -13.64 -6.09
N THR A 81 21.66 -13.36 -4.80
CA THR A 81 22.67 -12.58 -4.04
C THR A 81 23.94 -13.39 -3.81
N PRO A 82 25.06 -12.76 -3.45
CA PRO A 82 26.30 -13.47 -3.11
C PRO A 82 26.12 -14.50 -1.98
N GLY A 83 25.22 -14.26 -1.02
CA GLY A 83 24.84 -15.20 0.03
C GLY A 83 23.83 -16.26 -0.39
N GLY A 84 23.49 -16.37 -1.69
CA GLY A 84 22.61 -17.39 -2.25
C GLY A 84 21.12 -17.15 -2.02
N LYS A 85 20.70 -15.93 -1.66
CA LYS A 85 19.28 -15.58 -1.50
C LYS A 85 18.67 -15.19 -2.84
N THR A 86 17.41 -15.55 -3.03
CA THR A 86 16.64 -15.18 -4.22
C THR A 86 15.92 -13.86 -4.01
N VAL A 87 16.11 -12.94 -4.93
CA VAL A 87 15.50 -11.60 -4.92
C VAL A 87 14.82 -11.35 -6.27
N LEU A 88 13.60 -10.87 -6.24
CA LEU A 88 12.84 -10.38 -7.38
C LEU A 88 13.10 -8.87 -7.51
N ASP A 89 13.70 -8.43 -8.62
CA ASP A 89 13.89 -7.01 -8.94
C ASP A 89 12.85 -6.58 -9.98
N PHE A 90 11.97 -5.68 -9.59
CA PHE A 90 10.92 -5.14 -10.44
C PHE A 90 11.36 -3.94 -11.28
N GLY A 91 12.60 -3.48 -11.14
CA GLY A 91 13.22 -2.45 -11.97
C GLY A 91 12.77 -1.02 -11.69
N GLN A 92 11.72 -0.82 -10.89
CA GLN A 92 11.21 0.48 -10.48
C GLN A 92 10.88 0.47 -8.98
N ASN A 93 11.33 1.49 -8.25
CA ASN A 93 10.91 1.69 -6.86
C ASN A 93 9.48 2.26 -6.85
N ILE A 94 8.55 1.55 -6.23
CA ILE A 94 7.13 1.88 -6.20
C ILE A 94 6.59 1.92 -4.77
N ALA A 95 5.52 2.69 -4.57
CA ALA A 95 4.55 2.39 -3.51
C ALA A 95 3.48 1.47 -4.09
N GLY A 96 3.27 0.32 -3.46
CA GLY A 96 2.34 -0.67 -4.00
C GLY A 96 2.38 -1.98 -3.25
N TYR A 97 2.03 -3.03 -3.93
CA TYR A 97 2.01 -4.38 -3.39
C TYR A 97 2.29 -5.44 -4.47
N ILE A 98 2.32 -6.68 -4.03
CA ILE A 98 2.54 -7.82 -4.91
C ILE A 98 1.26 -8.62 -5.08
N ALA A 99 1.07 -9.17 -6.27
CA ALA A 99 0.14 -10.25 -6.55
C ALA A 99 0.94 -11.46 -7.06
N PHE A 100 0.47 -12.66 -6.74
CA PHE A 100 1.02 -13.89 -7.31
C PHE A 100 -0.04 -14.96 -7.51
N THR A 101 0.25 -15.88 -8.43
CA THR A 101 -0.53 -17.08 -8.67
C THR A 101 0.42 -18.27 -8.74
N VAL A 102 0.27 -19.25 -7.83
CA VAL A 102 1.13 -20.43 -7.76
C VAL A 102 0.28 -21.68 -7.57
N THR A 103 0.78 -22.82 -8.05
CA THR A 103 0.21 -24.13 -7.74
C THR A 103 1.05 -24.78 -6.65
N ALA A 104 0.43 -25.13 -5.54
CA ALA A 104 1.12 -25.60 -4.35
C ALA A 104 0.44 -26.83 -3.74
N LYS A 105 1.17 -27.52 -2.86
CA LYS A 105 0.61 -28.49 -1.94
C LYS A 105 0.15 -27.78 -0.67
N GLU A 106 -0.82 -28.37 0.00
CA GLU A 106 -1.30 -27.85 1.27
C GLU A 106 -0.17 -27.69 2.29
N GLY A 107 -0.08 -26.50 2.88
CA GLY A 107 0.89 -26.17 3.92
C GLY A 107 2.23 -25.66 3.41
N GLN A 108 2.49 -25.65 2.09
CA GLN A 108 3.67 -24.97 1.55
C GLN A 108 3.56 -23.46 1.79
N GLU A 109 4.70 -22.78 1.88
CA GLU A 109 4.74 -21.36 2.23
C GLU A 109 5.40 -20.51 1.15
N VAL A 110 4.86 -19.30 0.96
CA VAL A 110 5.51 -18.20 0.25
C VAL A 110 5.78 -17.10 1.27
N PHE A 111 7.06 -16.80 1.51
CA PHE A 111 7.48 -15.72 2.40
C PHE A 111 8.21 -14.65 1.59
N LEU A 112 7.68 -13.42 1.65
CA LEU A 112 8.17 -12.27 0.90
C LEU A 112 8.59 -11.16 1.88
N ARG A 113 9.74 -10.54 1.62
CA ARG A 113 10.20 -9.33 2.31
C ARG A 113 10.51 -8.23 1.31
N PHE A 114 9.96 -7.05 1.53
CA PHE A 114 10.00 -5.93 0.60
C PHE A 114 11.07 -4.93 1.00
N GLY A 115 11.88 -4.50 0.05
CA GLY A 115 12.97 -3.55 0.26
C GLY A 115 13.26 -2.73 -0.99
N GLU A 116 14.08 -1.69 -0.83
CA GLU A 116 14.35 -0.72 -1.89
C GLU A 116 15.71 -0.96 -2.57
N MET A 117 16.63 -1.63 -1.90
CA MET A 117 18.02 -1.73 -2.36
C MET A 117 18.73 -2.99 -1.85
N LEU A 118 19.81 -3.33 -2.48
CA LEU A 118 20.84 -4.22 -1.93
C LEU A 118 21.84 -3.40 -1.10
N ASP A 119 22.50 -4.03 -0.15
CA ASP A 119 23.59 -3.40 0.60
C ASP A 119 24.90 -3.36 -0.21
N GLU A 120 25.96 -2.83 0.39
CA GLU A 120 27.30 -2.71 -0.21
C GLU A 120 27.93 -4.05 -0.60
N ASN A 121 27.45 -5.16 -0.03
CA ASN A 121 27.90 -6.52 -0.34
C ASN A 121 27.00 -7.20 -1.38
N GLY A 122 26.00 -6.51 -1.91
CA GLY A 122 25.01 -7.06 -2.84
C GLY A 122 23.94 -7.94 -2.19
N GLU A 123 23.78 -7.86 -0.87
CA GLU A 123 22.78 -8.59 -0.12
C GLU A 123 21.49 -7.77 0.06
N PHE A 124 20.35 -8.46 0.07
CA PHE A 124 19.07 -7.83 0.35
C PHE A 124 19.05 -7.22 1.76
N THR A 125 18.62 -5.97 1.87
CA THR A 125 18.56 -5.26 3.14
C THR A 125 17.26 -4.50 3.32
N GLN A 126 16.82 -4.42 4.58
CA GLN A 126 15.74 -3.54 5.02
C GLN A 126 16.23 -2.50 6.04
N LYS A 127 17.56 -2.37 6.24
CA LYS A 127 18.13 -1.47 7.25
C LYS A 127 17.78 -0.01 6.97
N ASN A 128 17.75 0.39 5.70
CA ASN A 128 17.45 1.75 5.26
C ASN A 128 16.02 2.19 5.55
N ILE A 129 15.09 1.25 5.68
CA ILE A 129 13.67 1.54 5.92
C ILE A 129 13.24 1.37 7.39
N GLN A 130 14.16 1.04 8.29
CA GLN A 130 13.82 0.84 9.70
C GLN A 130 13.60 2.17 10.44
N CYS A 131 12.55 2.22 11.26
CA CYS A 131 12.36 3.31 12.21
C CYS A 131 13.42 3.27 13.32
N SER A 132 13.77 4.43 13.87
CA SER A 132 14.72 4.57 14.98
C SER A 132 14.23 4.02 16.32
N ASN A 133 13.17 3.21 16.31
CA ASN A 133 12.60 2.64 17.53
C ASN A 133 13.45 1.48 18.03
N LYS A 134 14.18 1.72 19.11
CA LYS A 134 15.06 0.72 19.74
C LYS A 134 14.34 -0.49 20.34
N LYS A 135 13.01 -0.45 20.45
CA LYS A 135 12.21 -1.49 21.10
C LYS A 135 11.60 -2.51 20.14
N LYS A 136 11.46 -2.16 18.87
CA LYS A 136 10.77 -2.99 17.87
C LYS A 136 11.39 -2.73 16.48
N THR A 137 11.66 -3.80 15.74
CA THR A 137 11.95 -3.71 14.31
C THR A 137 10.65 -3.38 13.58
N SER A 138 10.59 -2.24 12.89
CA SER A 138 9.43 -1.78 12.14
C SER A 138 9.85 -0.71 11.13
N PRO A 139 9.28 -0.68 9.93
CA PRO A 139 8.31 -1.66 9.41
C PRO A 139 8.97 -3.00 9.07
N LEU A 140 8.21 -4.09 9.15
CA LEU A 140 8.69 -5.41 8.69
C LEU A 140 8.54 -5.54 7.17
N GLN A 141 7.54 -4.90 6.59
CA GLN A 141 7.23 -5.00 5.15
C GLN A 141 7.36 -6.44 4.65
N GLN A 142 6.49 -7.31 5.12
CA GLN A 142 6.55 -8.74 4.79
C GLN A 142 5.18 -9.33 4.52
N VAL A 143 5.15 -10.41 3.75
CA VAL A 143 3.98 -11.24 3.52
C VAL A 143 4.38 -12.69 3.79
N ARG A 144 3.60 -13.37 4.62
CA ARG A 144 3.70 -14.82 4.81
C ARG A 144 2.38 -15.45 4.40
N TYR A 145 2.44 -16.32 3.40
CA TYR A 145 1.27 -16.98 2.85
C TYR A 145 1.43 -18.48 2.95
N THR A 146 0.53 -19.14 3.68
CA THR A 146 0.43 -20.61 3.74
C THR A 146 -0.57 -21.08 2.71
N CYS A 147 -0.12 -21.90 1.78
CA CYS A 147 -0.90 -22.36 0.63
C CYS A 147 -1.93 -23.44 1.02
N LYS A 148 -3.06 -23.43 0.32
CA LYS A 148 -3.96 -24.59 0.22
C LYS A 148 -3.54 -25.50 -0.92
N GLU A 149 -4.09 -26.71 -0.99
CA GLU A 149 -3.88 -27.63 -2.12
C GLU A 149 -4.37 -27.03 -3.43
N GLY A 150 -3.56 -27.13 -4.49
CA GLY A 150 -3.88 -26.64 -5.82
C GLY A 150 -3.51 -25.20 -6.08
N GLU A 151 -4.33 -24.50 -6.86
CA GLU A 151 -4.04 -23.14 -7.28
C GLU A 151 -4.31 -22.13 -6.16
N ASN A 152 -3.35 -21.24 -5.93
CA ASN A 152 -3.38 -20.19 -4.93
C ASN A 152 -3.21 -18.84 -5.61
N HIS A 153 -4.15 -17.94 -5.37
CA HIS A 153 -4.11 -16.54 -5.81
C HIS A 153 -3.96 -15.66 -4.59
N TYR A 154 -3.01 -14.76 -4.63
CA TYR A 154 -2.81 -13.78 -3.58
C TYR A 154 -2.62 -12.39 -4.17
N LYS A 155 -3.21 -11.44 -3.52
CA LYS A 155 -2.95 -10.01 -3.68
C LYS A 155 -3.05 -9.38 -2.30
N THR A 156 -2.09 -8.53 -1.93
CA THR A 156 -2.09 -7.84 -0.64
C THR A 156 -3.39 -7.05 -0.46
N SER A 157 -4.03 -7.17 0.70
CA SER A 157 -5.37 -6.61 0.96
C SER A 157 -5.33 -5.31 1.78
N PHE A 158 -4.39 -5.19 2.73
CA PHE A 158 -4.38 -4.11 3.72
C PHE A 158 -3.08 -3.31 3.77
N ALA A 159 -2.01 -3.78 3.15
CA ALA A 159 -0.72 -3.10 3.21
C ALA A 159 -0.33 -2.52 1.84
N ILE A 160 0.28 -1.34 1.86
CA ILE A 160 1.03 -0.78 0.74
C ILE A 160 2.48 -0.73 1.18
N PHE A 161 3.41 -1.19 0.35
CA PHE A 161 4.83 -1.24 0.64
C PHE A 161 5.59 -0.29 -0.29
N GLY A 162 6.67 0.32 0.22
CA GLY A 162 7.67 0.97 -0.63
C GLY A 162 8.75 -0.05 -0.99
N PHE A 163 8.94 -0.36 -2.28
CA PHE A 163 9.90 -1.37 -2.70
C PHE A 163 10.24 -1.31 -4.19
N GLN A 164 11.41 -1.81 -4.52
CA GLN A 164 11.80 -2.27 -5.85
C GLN A 164 12.15 -3.74 -5.82
N LEU A 165 12.66 -4.22 -4.69
CA LEU A 165 13.19 -5.56 -4.51
C LEU A 165 12.31 -6.36 -3.54
N VAL A 166 12.11 -7.63 -3.85
CA VAL A 166 11.41 -8.56 -2.96
C VAL A 166 12.26 -9.80 -2.77
N GLN A 167 12.76 -10.02 -1.56
CA GLN A 167 13.38 -11.30 -1.22
C GLN A 167 12.28 -12.34 -1.05
N ILE A 168 12.41 -13.47 -1.76
CA ILE A 168 11.50 -14.60 -1.70
C ILE A 168 12.17 -15.81 -1.03
N GLU A 169 11.44 -16.42 -0.09
CA GLU A 169 11.77 -17.72 0.52
C GLU A 169 10.52 -18.59 0.37
N THR A 170 10.64 -19.72 -0.32
CA THR A 170 9.51 -20.60 -0.58
C THR A 170 9.95 -22.02 -0.87
N ASP A 171 9.09 -23.00 -0.57
CA ASP A 171 9.19 -24.39 -0.94
C ASP A 171 8.21 -24.78 -2.06
N VAL A 172 7.53 -23.78 -2.64
CA VAL A 172 6.66 -23.93 -3.81
C VAL A 172 7.49 -23.85 -5.09
N ASP A 173 7.17 -24.66 -6.10
CA ASP A 173 7.70 -24.47 -7.45
C ASP A 173 7.07 -23.22 -8.08
N TRP A 174 7.91 -22.30 -8.56
CA TRP A 174 7.45 -21.02 -9.09
C TRP A 174 8.30 -20.54 -10.28
N LYS A 175 7.76 -19.57 -11.00
CA LYS A 175 8.43 -18.87 -12.09
C LYS A 175 8.32 -17.35 -11.86
N PRO A 176 9.22 -16.54 -12.46
CA PRO A 176 9.14 -15.07 -12.33
C PRO A 176 7.77 -14.51 -12.74
N GLU A 177 7.16 -15.09 -13.78
CA GLU A 177 5.88 -14.67 -14.34
C GLU A 177 4.70 -14.87 -13.38
N ASP A 178 4.86 -15.71 -12.36
CA ASP A 178 3.85 -15.95 -11.33
C ASP A 178 3.69 -14.75 -10.39
N PHE A 179 4.65 -13.79 -10.39
CA PHE A 179 4.68 -12.64 -9.51
C PHE A 179 4.59 -11.32 -10.28
N THR A 180 3.75 -10.42 -9.80
CA THR A 180 3.58 -9.07 -10.37
C THR A 180 3.60 -8.03 -9.26
N ALA A 181 4.44 -7.01 -9.38
CA ALA A 181 4.35 -5.83 -8.55
C ALA A 181 3.38 -4.83 -9.16
N ILE A 182 2.54 -4.24 -8.34
CA ILE A 182 1.47 -3.32 -8.74
C ILE A 182 1.67 -2.00 -8.01
N ALA A 183 1.91 -0.92 -8.76
CA ALA A 183 1.98 0.42 -8.20
C ALA A 183 0.58 0.90 -7.79
N VAL A 184 0.48 1.56 -6.63
CA VAL A 184 -0.78 2.01 -6.06
C VAL A 184 -0.64 3.43 -5.56
N TYR A 185 -1.43 4.34 -6.11
CA TYR A 185 -1.45 5.76 -5.72
C TYR A 185 -2.76 6.43 -6.13
N SER A 186 -2.98 7.65 -5.62
CA SER A 186 -4.13 8.48 -5.98
C SER A 186 -4.15 8.82 -7.46
N ASP A 187 -5.30 8.62 -8.12
CA ASP A 187 -5.49 8.68 -9.58
C ASP A 187 -5.49 10.12 -10.12
N MET A 188 -4.36 10.79 -9.95
CA MET A 188 -4.13 12.14 -10.46
C MET A 188 -3.60 12.08 -11.89
N GLU A 189 -4.23 12.85 -12.80
CA GLU A 189 -3.79 12.94 -14.18
C GLU A 189 -2.44 13.65 -14.29
N GLN A 190 -1.52 13.09 -15.05
CA GLN A 190 -0.25 13.76 -15.37
C GLN A 190 -0.51 14.93 -16.31
N ARG A 191 -0.08 16.13 -15.91
CA ARG A 191 -0.28 17.38 -16.65
C ARG A 191 0.95 17.83 -17.44
N THR A 192 2.13 17.46 -16.97
CA THR A 192 3.38 17.84 -17.63
C THR A 192 4.10 16.63 -18.18
N PHE A 193 4.47 16.72 -19.44
CA PHE A 193 5.35 15.78 -20.14
C PHE A 193 6.61 16.53 -20.51
N PHE A 194 7.76 16.04 -20.04
CA PHE A 194 9.05 16.70 -20.24
C PHE A 194 9.98 15.80 -21.03
N ASP A 195 10.55 16.35 -22.07
CA ASP A 195 11.59 15.71 -22.86
C ASP A 195 12.62 16.75 -23.30
N SER A 196 13.89 16.42 -23.19
CA SER A 196 15.01 17.27 -23.58
C SER A 196 16.16 16.44 -24.16
N SER A 197 17.13 17.13 -24.78
CA SER A 197 18.36 16.49 -25.26
C SER A 197 19.31 16.05 -24.11
N ASN A 198 18.98 16.37 -22.86
CA ASN A 198 19.79 16.02 -21.71
C ASN A 198 19.13 14.89 -20.91
N GLU A 199 19.65 13.69 -21.04
CA GLU A 199 19.17 12.47 -20.39
C GLU A 199 19.10 12.59 -18.85
N LEU A 200 20.01 13.34 -18.21
CA LEU A 200 20.00 13.53 -16.76
C LEU A 200 18.80 14.38 -16.31
N LEU A 201 18.41 15.39 -17.11
CA LEU A 201 17.23 16.19 -16.82
C LEU A 201 15.95 15.36 -17.03
N ASN A 202 15.89 14.55 -18.08
CA ASN A 202 14.74 13.68 -18.32
C ASN A 202 14.56 12.71 -17.15
N ARG A 203 15.63 12.07 -16.70
CA ARG A 203 15.62 11.16 -15.54
C ARG A 203 15.27 11.87 -14.24
N LEU A 204 15.73 13.11 -14.05
CA LEU A 204 15.37 13.91 -12.85
C LEU A 204 13.86 14.14 -12.80
N VAL A 205 13.25 14.57 -13.91
CA VAL A 205 11.79 14.82 -13.96
C VAL A 205 11.00 13.53 -13.76
N GLU A 206 11.42 12.43 -14.41
CA GLU A 206 10.79 11.11 -14.24
C GLU A 206 10.89 10.63 -12.80
N SER A 207 12.06 10.72 -12.16
CA SER A 207 12.25 10.34 -10.76
C SER A 207 11.41 11.20 -9.81
N THR A 208 11.26 12.50 -10.12
CA THR A 208 10.41 13.40 -9.35
C THR A 208 8.94 13.02 -9.47
N LEU A 209 8.49 12.63 -10.67
CA LEU A 209 7.13 12.15 -10.90
C LEU A 209 6.87 10.83 -10.15
N TRP A 210 7.81 9.88 -10.17
CA TRP A 210 7.70 8.66 -9.39
C TRP A 210 7.70 8.91 -7.88
N SER A 211 8.51 9.88 -7.40
CA SER A 211 8.46 10.30 -5.99
C SER A 211 7.09 10.87 -5.62
N ALA A 212 6.48 11.67 -6.50
CA ALA A 212 5.12 12.18 -6.31
C ALA A 212 4.11 11.03 -6.19
N ARG A 213 4.13 10.08 -7.13
CA ARG A 213 3.22 8.91 -7.15
C ARG A 213 3.38 8.07 -5.89
N ASN A 214 4.61 7.73 -5.53
CA ASN A 214 4.92 6.87 -4.39
C ASN A 214 4.53 7.46 -3.03
N ASN A 215 4.34 8.78 -2.97
CA ASN A 215 4.01 9.51 -1.74
C ASN A 215 2.63 10.18 -1.81
N SER A 216 1.74 9.69 -2.66
CA SER A 216 0.40 10.26 -2.85
C SER A 216 -0.68 9.17 -2.83
N ALA A 217 -0.84 8.50 -1.71
CA ALA A 217 -1.94 7.57 -1.47
C ALA A 217 -2.88 8.17 -0.42
N ASP A 218 -3.91 8.88 -0.87
CA ASP A 218 -4.90 9.64 -0.08
C ASP A 218 -4.35 10.90 0.60
N ILE A 219 -3.12 10.90 1.06
CA ILE A 219 -2.39 12.03 1.65
C ILE A 219 -0.98 12.13 1.07
N PRO A 220 -0.35 13.32 1.11
CA PRO A 220 1.07 13.44 0.81
C PRO A 220 1.88 12.89 1.96
N THR A 221 2.64 11.82 1.73
CA THR A 221 3.51 11.21 2.74
C THR A 221 4.97 11.60 2.55
N ASP A 222 5.76 11.57 3.63
CA ASP A 222 7.21 11.80 3.61
C ASP A 222 7.98 10.69 2.89
N CYS A 223 7.52 9.46 3.03
CA CYS A 223 8.11 8.28 2.41
C CYS A 223 7.09 7.13 2.31
N PRO A 224 7.25 6.22 1.32
CA PRO A 224 6.34 5.08 1.17
C PRO A 224 6.72 3.88 2.06
N THR A 225 7.79 3.99 2.86
CA THR A 225 8.37 2.88 3.62
C THR A 225 8.25 3.05 5.13
N ARG A 226 9.12 3.88 5.68
CA ARG A 226 9.43 3.95 7.11
C ARG A 226 8.36 4.60 7.95
N GLU A 227 7.94 5.83 7.59
CA GLU A 227 7.05 6.65 8.41
C GLU A 227 5.62 6.67 7.86
N ARG A 228 5.44 7.00 6.57
CA ARG A 228 4.15 7.09 5.86
C ARG A 228 3.21 8.07 6.55
N HIS A 229 3.76 9.21 6.97
CA HIS A 229 3.03 10.27 7.64
C HIS A 229 2.84 11.48 6.74
N GLY A 230 1.70 12.13 6.87
CA GLY A 230 1.42 13.40 6.19
C GLY A 230 2.15 14.57 6.85
N TRP A 231 3.49 14.62 6.75
CA TRP A 231 4.29 15.71 7.26
C TRP A 231 3.98 17.01 6.52
N THR A 232 3.59 18.03 7.26
CA THR A 232 3.17 19.32 6.69
C THR A 232 4.34 20.09 6.06
N GLY A 233 5.54 19.91 6.58
CA GLY A 233 6.75 20.50 6.01
C GLY A 233 7.08 19.93 4.64
N ASP A 234 7.02 18.61 4.49
CA ASP A 234 7.25 17.90 3.24
C ASP A 234 6.21 18.28 2.20
N ALA A 235 4.94 18.27 2.59
CA ALA A 235 3.83 18.68 1.74
C ALA A 235 4.02 20.14 1.24
N GLN A 236 4.34 21.08 2.13
CA GLN A 236 4.53 22.49 1.80
C GLN A 236 5.64 22.71 0.75
N ILE A 237 6.75 21.98 0.88
CA ILE A 237 7.87 22.09 -0.06
C ILE A 237 7.50 21.51 -1.43
N PHE A 238 6.77 20.40 -1.44
CA PHE A 238 6.52 19.64 -2.66
C PHE A 238 5.27 20.06 -3.43
N PHE A 239 4.29 20.73 -2.82
CA PHE A 239 3.01 21.06 -3.45
C PHE A 239 3.14 21.79 -4.80
N ASN A 240 4.01 22.78 -4.90
CA ASN A 240 4.22 23.47 -6.17
C ASN A 240 4.75 22.53 -7.25
N THR A 241 5.72 21.69 -6.92
CA THR A 241 6.28 20.71 -7.85
C THR A 241 5.20 19.72 -8.29
N ALA A 242 4.41 19.20 -7.34
CA ALA A 242 3.30 18.29 -7.64
C ALA A 242 2.25 18.94 -8.56
N ALA A 243 1.90 20.19 -8.31
CA ALA A 243 0.92 20.94 -9.12
C ALA A 243 1.39 21.21 -10.56
N TYR A 244 2.70 21.27 -10.81
CA TYR A 244 3.23 21.31 -12.17
C TYR A 244 3.14 19.95 -12.88
N LEU A 245 3.32 18.86 -12.14
CA LEU A 245 3.40 17.51 -12.72
C LEU A 245 2.02 16.86 -12.88
N LEU A 246 1.11 17.10 -11.95
CA LEU A 246 -0.14 16.34 -11.78
C LEU A 246 -1.34 17.29 -11.62
N ASP A 247 -2.54 16.80 -11.89
CA ASP A 247 -3.78 17.46 -11.47
C ASP A 247 -3.97 17.29 -9.96
N TYR A 248 -3.31 18.16 -9.22
CA TYR A 248 -3.12 18.03 -7.79
C TYR A 248 -4.20 18.71 -6.95
N ALA A 249 -5.14 19.44 -7.58
CA ALA A 249 -6.05 20.35 -6.87
C ALA A 249 -7.00 19.66 -5.88
N ALA A 250 -7.65 18.56 -6.29
CA ALA A 250 -8.57 17.82 -5.41
C ALA A 250 -7.82 17.16 -4.25
N PHE A 251 -6.66 16.55 -4.55
CA PHE A 251 -5.81 15.93 -3.56
C PHE A 251 -5.30 16.96 -2.51
N ALA A 252 -4.83 18.12 -2.96
CA ALA A 252 -4.38 19.18 -2.07
C ALA A 252 -5.52 19.70 -1.17
N ARG A 253 -6.72 19.92 -1.74
CA ARG A 253 -7.90 20.37 -1.00
C ARG A 253 -8.29 19.42 0.12
N LYS A 254 -8.25 18.12 -0.16
CA LYS A 254 -8.53 17.09 0.87
C LYS A 254 -7.52 17.19 2.00
N PHE A 255 -6.22 17.29 1.69
CA PHE A 255 -5.20 17.41 2.73
C PHE A 255 -5.30 18.73 3.51
N GLU A 256 -5.64 19.85 2.87
CA GLU A 256 -5.95 21.10 3.56
C GLU A 256 -7.13 20.96 4.53
N GLN A 257 -8.16 20.19 4.15
CA GLN A 257 -9.28 19.89 5.05
C GLN A 257 -8.82 19.09 6.26
N ASP A 258 -7.97 18.07 6.09
CA ASP A 258 -7.38 17.31 7.20
C ASP A 258 -6.61 18.23 8.17
N LEU A 259 -5.85 19.19 7.64
CA LEU A 259 -5.13 20.20 8.43
C LEU A 259 -6.10 21.09 9.23
N CYS A 260 -7.18 21.54 8.61
CA CYS A 260 -8.21 22.37 9.26
C CYS A 260 -8.94 21.58 10.37
N ASP A 261 -9.26 20.32 10.13
CA ASP A 261 -9.90 19.45 11.10
C ASP A 261 -9.01 19.21 12.34
N TRP A 262 -7.71 19.09 12.13
CA TRP A 262 -6.73 19.04 13.22
C TRP A 262 -6.60 20.37 13.95
N GLN A 263 -6.51 21.47 13.22
CA GLN A 263 -6.45 22.82 13.81
C GLN A 263 -7.65 23.11 14.69
N ALA A 264 -8.85 22.70 14.26
CA ALA A 264 -10.08 22.88 15.02
C ALA A 264 -10.08 22.14 16.38
N LYS A 265 -9.31 21.06 16.48
CA LYS A 265 -9.14 20.30 17.74
C LYS A 265 -8.05 20.88 18.66
N ASP A 266 -7.14 21.69 18.15
CA ASP A 266 -6.08 22.30 18.95
C ASP A 266 -6.61 23.52 19.73
N LYS A 267 -6.50 23.49 21.06
CA LYS A 267 -6.98 24.57 21.95
C LYS A 267 -6.35 25.96 21.67
N LYS A 268 -5.22 26.00 20.95
CA LYS A 268 -4.49 27.23 20.58
C LYS A 268 -4.63 27.55 19.10
N GLY A 269 -5.41 26.78 18.33
CA GLY A 269 -5.62 26.96 16.90
C GLY A 269 -4.39 26.73 16.04
N ARG A 270 -3.43 25.91 16.48
CA ARG A 270 -2.20 25.64 15.74
C ARG A 270 -2.45 24.54 14.71
N PHE A 271 -1.77 24.63 13.58
CA PHE A 271 -1.68 23.53 12.63
C PHE A 271 -0.83 22.38 13.18
N PRO A 272 -1.16 21.14 12.84
CA PRO A 272 -0.35 19.98 13.23
C PRO A 272 0.95 19.92 12.43
N GLN A 273 1.92 19.17 12.94
CA GLN A 273 3.11 18.82 12.15
C GLN A 273 2.83 17.67 11.19
N ILE A 274 1.86 16.82 11.51
CA ILE A 274 1.44 15.64 10.77
C ILE A 274 -0.08 15.64 10.71
N ALA A 275 -0.66 15.32 9.54
CA ALA A 275 -2.09 15.13 9.32
C ALA A 275 -2.35 13.95 8.36
N PRO A 276 -3.48 13.30 8.50
CA PRO A 276 -4.44 13.24 9.59
C PRO A 276 -3.94 12.54 10.83
#